data_8776ba7b3820f153cf2ad6f26a7e4f03
#
_entry.id   8776ba7b3820f153cf2ad6f26a7e4f03
#
_cell.length_a   1.000
_cell.length_b   1.000
_cell.length_c   1.000
_cell.angle_alpha   90.00
_cell.angle_beta   90.00
_cell.angle_gamma   90.00
#
_symmetry.space_group_name_H-M   'P 1'
#
loop_
_entity.id
_entity.type
_entity.pdbx_description
1 polymer ?
#
loop_
_entity_poly.entity_id
_entity_poly.type
_entity_poly.pdbx_seq_one_letter_code
_entity_poly.pdbx_strand_id
1 'polypeptide(L)'
;MIHSTSSTTDDGCPAAGLAPRGAWRRDRGYATAEAALVLPVLLIVLALAAWVLVCVNGQLRCVDGARTAARIAARGDSLASAEAAGRAVAPAGALVQIRLHGRQVEVVVTAEVQPFGAAIGVLPPVHVRARTAGEREDVPQ
;
A
#
# COMPACT_ATOMS: atom_id res chain seq x y z
N MET A 1 -57.26 75.59 43.70
CA MET A 1 -57.54 74.20 44.03
C MET A 1 -57.09 73.40 42.85
N ILE A 2 -55.95 72.76 43.03
CA ILE A 2 -55.15 72.26 41.90
C ILE A 2 -54.67 70.90 42.29
N HIS A 3 -54.98 69.92 41.53
CA HIS A 3 -54.41 68.66 41.67
C HIS A 3 -53.46 68.37 40.47
N SER A 4 -52.25 68.28 40.80
CA SER A 4 -51.20 67.84 39.90
C SER A 4 -51.02 66.33 40.04
N THR A 5 -51.20 65.62 38.99
CA THR A 5 -50.88 64.20 38.89
C THR A 5 -49.78 64.03 37.89
N SER A 6 -48.58 63.74 38.36
CA SER A 6 -47.41 63.35 37.57
C SER A 6 -47.44 61.84 37.32
N SER A 7 -47.65 61.50 36.06
CA SER A 7 -47.50 60.11 35.56
C SER A 7 -46.04 59.87 35.18
N THR A 8 -45.37 59.06 35.96
CA THR A 8 -44.04 58.53 35.63
C THR A 8 -44.26 57.43 34.62
N THR A 9 -43.79 57.65 33.40
CA THR A 9 -43.65 56.63 32.37
C THR A 9 -42.40 55.83 32.65
N ASP A 10 -42.57 54.61 33.04
CA ASP A 10 -41.48 53.63 33.21
C ASP A 10 -41.15 53.01 31.86
N ASP A 11 -40.17 53.55 31.17
CA ASP A 11 -39.64 53.02 29.92
C ASP A 11 -38.79 51.79 30.22
N GLY A 12 -39.47 50.64 30.23
CA GLY A 12 -38.82 49.33 30.33
C GLY A 12 -37.86 49.11 29.16
N CYS A 13 -36.58 49.23 29.47
CA CYS A 13 -35.50 48.87 28.58
C CYS A 13 -35.60 47.36 28.25
N PRO A 14 -35.69 46.92 26.98
CA PRO A 14 -35.65 45.52 26.67
C PRO A 14 -34.27 44.95 26.97
N ALA A 15 -34.21 44.04 27.93
CA ALA A 15 -33.05 43.27 28.22
C ALA A 15 -32.56 42.58 26.95
N ALA A 16 -31.45 43.10 26.41
CA ALA A 16 -30.74 42.45 25.33
C ALA A 16 -30.33 41.04 25.79
N GLY A 17 -31.01 40.06 25.24
CA GLY A 17 -30.72 38.66 25.48
C GLY A 17 -29.27 38.36 25.11
N LEU A 18 -28.49 38.13 26.13
CA LEU A 18 -27.15 37.56 25.99
C LEU A 18 -27.29 36.18 25.35
N ALA A 19 -27.14 36.13 24.04
CA ALA A 19 -27.00 34.88 23.33
C ALA A 19 -25.83 34.06 23.98
N PRO A 20 -26.04 32.79 24.27
CA PRO A 20 -24.98 31.98 24.89
C PRO A 20 -23.80 31.82 23.92
N ARG A 21 -22.77 32.62 24.16
CA ARG A 21 -21.50 32.57 23.41
C ARG A 21 -20.70 31.26 23.62
N GLY A 22 -21.28 30.28 24.32
CA GLY A 22 -20.59 29.03 24.70
C GLY A 22 -20.77 27.87 23.72
N ALA A 23 -21.72 27.90 22.79
CA ALA A 23 -22.02 26.76 21.92
C ALA A 23 -20.97 26.51 20.85
N TRP A 24 -20.38 27.56 20.29
CA TRP A 24 -19.42 27.46 19.17
C TRP A 24 -18.02 26.90 19.56
N ARG A 25 -17.71 26.84 20.84
CA ARG A 25 -16.42 26.28 21.32
C ARG A 25 -16.44 24.77 21.47
N ARG A 26 -17.61 24.18 21.71
CA ARG A 26 -17.73 22.72 21.91
C ARG A 26 -17.62 21.95 20.58
N ASP A 27 -18.16 22.52 19.49
CA ASP A 27 -18.14 21.84 18.18
C ASP A 27 -16.74 21.78 17.56
N ARG A 28 -15.88 22.78 17.82
CA ARG A 28 -14.48 22.78 17.35
C ARG A 28 -13.61 21.72 18.04
N GLY A 29 -13.85 21.43 19.32
CA GLY A 29 -13.13 20.39 20.06
C GLY A 29 -13.56 18.98 19.67
N TYR A 30 -14.82 18.78 19.32
CA TYR A 30 -15.35 17.49 18.93
C TYR A 30 -14.85 17.05 17.55
N ALA A 31 -14.88 17.92 16.55
CA ALA A 31 -14.35 17.63 15.21
C ALA A 31 -12.84 17.32 15.22
N THR A 32 -12.09 17.98 16.08
CA THR A 32 -10.63 17.71 16.23
C THR A 32 -10.37 16.37 16.91
N ALA A 33 -11.17 16.01 17.91
CA ALA A 33 -11.07 14.72 18.58
C ALA A 33 -11.48 13.56 17.66
N GLU A 34 -12.49 13.73 16.82
CA GLU A 34 -12.93 12.76 15.82
C GLU A 34 -11.85 12.55 14.75
N ALA A 35 -11.28 13.64 14.22
CA ALA A 35 -10.17 13.57 13.28
C ALA A 35 -8.94 12.86 13.86
N ALA A 36 -8.64 13.07 15.14
CA ALA A 36 -7.53 12.41 15.82
C ALA A 36 -7.68 10.88 15.91
N LEU A 37 -8.90 10.37 15.92
CA LEU A 37 -9.17 8.93 15.90
C LEU A 37 -9.20 8.35 14.47
N VAL A 38 -9.72 9.11 13.51
CA VAL A 38 -9.85 8.65 12.10
C VAL A 38 -8.50 8.63 11.38
N LEU A 39 -7.63 9.63 11.62
CA LEU A 39 -6.33 9.72 10.97
C LEU A 39 -5.43 8.49 11.17
N PRO A 40 -5.21 7.97 12.38
CA PRO A 40 -4.38 6.78 12.56
C PRO A 40 -4.97 5.54 11.89
N VAL A 41 -6.28 5.38 11.89
CA VAL A 41 -6.95 4.28 11.19
C VAL A 41 -6.74 4.39 9.68
N LEU A 42 -6.90 5.58 9.12
CA LEU A 42 -6.66 5.82 7.69
C LEU A 42 -5.20 5.55 7.31
N LEU A 43 -4.25 5.96 8.13
CA LEU A 43 -2.82 5.68 7.91
C LEU A 43 -2.51 4.18 7.95
N ILE A 44 -3.12 3.43 8.86
CA ILE A 44 -2.97 1.96 8.91
C ILE A 44 -3.53 1.31 7.64
N VAL A 45 -4.72 1.70 7.20
CA VAL A 45 -5.31 1.19 5.96
C VAL A 45 -4.44 1.50 4.75
N LEU A 46 -3.92 2.74 4.66
CA LEU A 46 -3.01 3.14 3.58
C LEU A 46 -1.71 2.33 3.61
N ALA A 47 -1.14 2.11 4.78
CA ALA A 47 0.07 1.30 4.94
C ALA A 47 -0.15 -0.16 4.53
N LEU A 48 -1.29 -0.75 4.89
CA LEU A 48 -1.67 -2.10 4.46
C LEU A 48 -1.88 -2.18 2.93
N ALA A 49 -2.53 -1.19 2.33
CA ALA A 49 -2.71 -1.12 0.88
C ALA A 49 -1.36 -1.02 0.16
N ALA A 50 -0.46 -0.17 0.64
CA ALA A 50 0.88 -0.05 0.10
C ALA A 50 1.68 -1.36 0.23
N TRP A 51 1.55 -2.06 1.35
CA TRP A 51 2.17 -3.37 1.57
C TRP A 51 1.69 -4.42 0.56
N VAL A 52 0.38 -4.51 0.33
CA VAL A 52 -0.19 -5.41 -0.69
C VAL A 52 0.37 -5.10 -2.07
N LEU A 53 0.47 -3.82 -2.45
CA LEU A 53 1.04 -3.42 -3.74
C LEU A 53 2.51 -3.85 -3.89
N VAL A 54 3.32 -3.75 -2.85
CA VAL A 54 4.72 -4.21 -2.86
C VAL A 54 4.79 -5.73 -3.06
N CYS A 55 3.95 -6.49 -2.38
CA CYS A 55 3.89 -7.96 -2.54
C CYS A 55 3.46 -8.37 -3.95
N VAL A 56 2.43 -7.73 -4.50
CA VAL A 56 1.95 -7.99 -5.87
C VAL A 56 3.02 -7.65 -6.90
N ASN A 57 3.69 -6.51 -6.76
CA ASN A 57 4.79 -6.13 -7.65
C ASN A 57 5.95 -7.13 -7.57
N GLY A 58 6.33 -7.59 -6.38
CA GLY A 58 7.33 -8.64 -6.20
C GLY A 58 6.94 -9.94 -6.92
N GLN A 59 5.69 -10.36 -6.80
CA GLN A 59 5.17 -11.55 -7.49
C GLN A 59 5.23 -11.39 -9.02
N LEU A 60 4.80 -10.25 -9.56
CA LEU A 60 4.86 -9.97 -11.00
C LEU A 60 6.29 -10.04 -11.53
N ARG A 61 7.24 -9.43 -10.83
CA ARG A 61 8.66 -9.47 -11.20
C ARG A 61 9.24 -10.89 -11.15
N CYS A 62 8.82 -11.74 -10.22
CA CYS A 62 9.20 -13.15 -10.21
C CYS A 62 8.67 -13.90 -11.44
N VAL A 63 7.41 -13.65 -11.83
CA VAL A 63 6.81 -14.24 -13.03
C VAL A 63 7.55 -13.80 -14.29
N ASP A 64 7.85 -12.51 -14.42
CA ASP A 64 8.55 -11.96 -15.57
C ASP A 64 10.00 -12.47 -15.66
N GLY A 65 10.69 -12.59 -14.52
CA GLY A 65 12.01 -13.21 -14.42
C GLY A 65 11.99 -14.68 -14.86
N ALA A 66 11.01 -15.46 -14.40
CA ALA A 66 10.86 -16.86 -14.79
C ALA A 66 10.58 -17.00 -16.30
N ARG A 67 9.71 -16.18 -16.87
CA ARG A 67 9.40 -16.17 -18.30
C ARG A 67 10.61 -15.79 -19.15
N THR A 68 11.37 -14.79 -18.72
CA THR A 68 12.57 -14.33 -19.41
C THR A 68 13.63 -15.44 -19.45
N ALA A 69 13.91 -16.05 -18.30
CA ALA A 69 14.85 -17.17 -18.21
C ALA A 69 14.40 -18.36 -19.06
N ALA A 70 13.11 -18.72 -19.02
CA ALA A 70 12.57 -19.84 -19.81
C ALA A 70 12.70 -19.62 -21.31
N ARG A 71 12.46 -18.40 -21.81
CA ARG A 71 12.62 -18.08 -23.24
C ARG A 71 14.06 -18.20 -23.71
N ILE A 72 15.01 -17.76 -22.91
CA ILE A 72 16.44 -17.82 -23.24
C ILE A 72 16.91 -19.29 -23.22
N ALA A 73 16.53 -20.06 -22.20
CA ALA A 73 16.86 -21.47 -22.11
C ALA A 73 16.20 -22.32 -23.25
N ALA A 74 14.98 -21.97 -23.66
CA ALA A 74 14.26 -22.62 -24.76
C ALA A 74 14.95 -22.43 -26.11
N ARG A 75 15.59 -21.28 -26.35
CA ARG A 75 16.38 -21.00 -27.57
C ARG A 75 17.71 -21.77 -27.64
N GLY A 76 18.08 -22.50 -26.59
CA GLY A 76 19.33 -23.24 -26.54
C GLY A 76 20.52 -22.43 -26.04
N ASP A 77 20.32 -21.22 -25.57
CA ASP A 77 21.36 -20.42 -24.92
C ASP A 77 21.86 -21.12 -23.64
N SER A 78 23.03 -20.70 -23.13
CA SER A 78 23.56 -21.27 -21.91
C SER A 78 22.64 -21.05 -20.71
N LEU A 79 22.54 -22.03 -19.82
CA LEU A 79 21.74 -21.92 -18.60
C LEU A 79 22.21 -20.77 -17.71
N ALA A 80 23.51 -20.49 -17.70
CA ALA A 80 24.06 -19.36 -16.98
C ALA A 80 23.57 -18.01 -17.51
N SER A 81 23.47 -17.86 -18.85
CA SER A 81 22.91 -16.67 -19.48
C SER A 81 21.41 -16.52 -19.15
N ALA A 82 20.65 -17.62 -19.24
CA ALA A 82 19.24 -17.62 -18.90
C ALA A 82 18.99 -17.25 -17.43
N GLU A 83 19.80 -17.78 -16.52
CA GLU A 83 19.71 -17.47 -15.08
C GLU A 83 20.07 -16.01 -14.79
N ALA A 84 21.12 -15.49 -15.41
CA ALA A 84 21.52 -14.08 -15.26
C ALA A 84 20.43 -13.12 -15.76
N ALA A 85 19.82 -13.41 -16.90
CA ALA A 85 18.73 -12.61 -17.46
C ALA A 85 17.46 -12.68 -16.60
N GLY A 86 17.11 -13.84 -16.07
CA GLY A 86 16.01 -14.00 -15.15
C GLY A 86 16.22 -13.21 -13.84
N ARG A 87 17.43 -13.24 -13.31
CA ARG A 87 17.83 -12.49 -12.11
C ARG A 87 17.77 -10.97 -12.32
N ALA A 88 18.12 -10.48 -13.50
CA ALA A 88 18.09 -9.05 -13.82
C ALA A 88 16.67 -8.46 -13.77
N VAL A 89 15.64 -9.25 -14.07
CA VAL A 89 14.23 -8.83 -14.06
C VAL A 89 13.57 -9.09 -12.71
N ALA A 90 13.95 -10.16 -12.01
CA ALA A 90 13.40 -10.56 -10.72
C ALA A 90 13.70 -9.52 -9.61
N PRO A 91 13.02 -9.58 -8.46
CA PRO A 91 13.36 -8.76 -7.30
C PRO A 91 14.80 -8.99 -6.84
N ALA A 92 15.39 -8.00 -6.17
CA ALA A 92 16.73 -8.12 -5.60
C ALA A 92 16.80 -9.32 -4.63
N GLY A 93 17.88 -10.11 -4.72
CA GLY A 93 18.05 -11.31 -3.90
C GLY A 93 17.26 -12.53 -4.37
N ALA A 94 16.58 -12.46 -5.51
CA ALA A 94 15.84 -13.60 -6.06
C ALA A 94 16.76 -14.75 -6.43
N LEU A 95 16.34 -15.98 -6.11
CA LEU A 95 16.97 -17.23 -6.50
C LEU A 95 16.27 -17.75 -7.75
N VAL A 96 17.02 -17.89 -8.84
CA VAL A 96 16.55 -18.47 -10.11
C VAL A 96 17.11 -19.89 -10.21
N GLN A 97 16.25 -20.88 -10.37
CA GLN A 97 16.61 -22.28 -10.57
C GLN A 97 16.05 -22.76 -11.90
N ILE A 98 16.91 -23.31 -12.74
CA ILE A 98 16.53 -23.88 -14.05
C ILE A 98 16.76 -25.39 -14.00
N ARG A 99 15.74 -26.16 -14.34
CA ARG A 99 15.79 -27.61 -14.42
C ARG A 99 15.42 -28.07 -15.82
N LEU A 100 16.19 -28.97 -16.38
CA LEU A 100 15.92 -29.59 -17.66
C LEU A 100 15.35 -30.99 -17.44
N HIS A 101 14.18 -31.25 -18.01
CA HIS A 101 13.54 -32.57 -18.03
C HIS A 101 13.36 -33.01 -19.48
N GLY A 102 14.40 -33.60 -20.07
CA GLY A 102 14.41 -33.90 -21.50
C GLY A 102 14.29 -32.63 -22.34
N ARG A 103 13.20 -32.49 -23.08
CA ARG A 103 12.90 -31.28 -23.89
C ARG A 103 12.22 -30.17 -23.10
N GLN A 104 11.77 -30.46 -21.91
CA GLN A 104 11.04 -29.47 -21.10
C GLN A 104 12.03 -28.71 -20.20
N VAL A 105 11.93 -27.38 -20.25
CA VAL A 105 12.66 -26.46 -19.37
C VAL A 105 11.71 -26.01 -18.28
N GLU A 106 12.04 -26.27 -17.04
CA GLU A 106 11.34 -25.75 -15.88
C GLU A 106 12.19 -24.67 -15.22
N VAL A 107 11.60 -23.48 -15.04
CA VAL A 107 12.22 -22.37 -14.34
C VAL A 107 11.41 -22.03 -13.10
N VAL A 108 12.10 -21.98 -11.95
CA VAL A 108 11.52 -21.59 -10.68
C VAL A 108 12.27 -20.35 -10.16
N VAL A 109 11.55 -19.27 -9.92
CA VAL A 109 12.07 -18.05 -9.29
C VAL A 109 11.44 -17.90 -7.93
N THR A 110 12.27 -17.77 -6.91
CA THR A 110 11.85 -17.49 -5.53
C THR A 110 12.51 -16.22 -5.06
N ALA A 111 11.74 -15.36 -4.40
CA ALA A 111 12.24 -14.14 -3.79
C ALA A 111 11.56 -13.91 -2.44
N GLU A 112 12.29 -13.25 -1.57
CA GLU A 112 11.76 -12.74 -0.31
C GLU A 112 11.50 -11.25 -0.47
N VAL A 113 10.25 -10.84 -0.27
CA VAL A 113 9.82 -9.45 -0.36
C VAL A 113 9.63 -8.91 1.03
N GLN A 114 10.44 -7.91 1.40
CA GLN A 114 10.30 -7.19 2.66
C GLN A 114 9.69 -5.81 2.36
N PRO A 115 8.48 -5.53 2.85
CA PRO A 115 7.89 -4.21 2.73
C PRO A 115 8.63 -3.24 3.64
N PHE A 116 8.87 -2.02 3.16
CA PHE A 116 9.46 -0.90 3.89
C PHE A 116 10.91 -1.08 4.38
N GLY A 117 11.68 -2.02 3.79
CA GLY A 117 13.03 -2.31 4.25
C GLY A 117 13.07 -2.86 5.69
N ALA A 118 14.23 -3.22 6.18
CA ALA A 118 14.43 -3.74 7.54
C ALA A 118 14.13 -2.73 8.67
N ALA A 119 13.74 -1.50 8.33
CA ALA A 119 13.58 -0.41 9.30
C ALA A 119 12.33 -0.54 10.19
N ILE A 120 11.31 -1.30 9.76
CA ILE A 120 10.10 -1.52 10.55
C ILE A 120 9.90 -3.03 10.68
N GLY A 121 10.63 -3.66 11.59
CA GLY A 121 10.64 -5.12 11.84
C GLY A 121 9.32 -5.73 12.35
N VAL A 122 8.17 -5.07 12.11
CA VAL A 122 6.84 -5.50 12.61
C VAL A 122 6.14 -6.43 11.61
N LEU A 123 6.48 -6.35 10.30
CA LEU A 123 5.79 -7.15 9.28
C LEU A 123 6.70 -8.32 8.83
N PRO A 124 6.17 -9.55 8.78
CA PRO A 124 6.94 -10.71 8.34
C PRO A 124 7.28 -10.60 6.86
N PRO A 125 8.44 -11.16 6.44
CA PRO A 125 8.79 -11.26 5.03
C PRO A 125 7.80 -12.19 4.30
N VAL A 126 7.49 -11.84 3.05
CA VAL A 126 6.62 -12.64 2.20
C VAL A 126 7.45 -13.36 1.16
N HIS A 127 7.37 -14.69 1.14
CA HIS A 127 8.01 -15.52 0.13
C HIS A 127 7.12 -15.56 -1.13
N VAL A 128 7.63 -15.03 -2.23
CA VAL A 128 6.98 -15.08 -3.54
C VAL A 128 7.68 -16.11 -4.41
N ARG A 129 6.89 -16.89 -5.16
CA ARG A 129 7.39 -17.94 -6.04
C ARG A 129 6.66 -17.93 -7.36
N ALA A 130 7.43 -18.01 -8.45
CA ALA A 130 6.90 -18.20 -9.78
C ALA A 130 7.50 -19.47 -10.41
N ARG A 131 6.70 -20.21 -11.16
CA ARG A 131 7.09 -21.40 -11.91
C ARG A 131 6.63 -21.27 -13.34
N THR A 132 7.52 -21.51 -14.29
CA THR A 132 7.21 -21.51 -15.71
C THR A 132 7.83 -22.75 -16.34
N ALA A 133 7.09 -23.42 -17.20
CA ALA A 133 7.59 -24.51 -18.04
C ALA A 133 7.61 -24.04 -19.50
N GLY A 134 8.67 -24.31 -20.22
CA GLY A 134 8.83 -24.07 -21.64
C GLY A 134 9.29 -25.33 -22.34
N GLU A 135 9.02 -25.46 -23.63
CA GLU A 135 9.55 -26.51 -24.48
C GLU A 135 10.77 -25.99 -25.23
N ARG A 136 11.83 -26.79 -25.27
CA ARG A 136 13.07 -26.45 -26.00
C ARG A 136 12.84 -26.67 -27.48
N GLU A 137 13.13 -25.67 -28.29
CA GLU A 137 13.14 -25.82 -29.75
C GLU A 137 14.31 -26.69 -30.17
N ASP A 138 14.06 -27.74 -30.98
CA ASP A 138 15.13 -28.49 -31.60
C ASP A 138 15.73 -27.63 -32.69
N VAL A 139 16.95 -27.17 -32.49
CA VAL A 139 17.77 -26.64 -33.59
C VAL A 139 18.26 -27.83 -34.38
N PRO A 140 17.80 -28.06 -35.63
CA PRO A 140 18.38 -29.11 -36.48
C PRO A 140 19.85 -28.73 -36.72
N GLN A 141 20.74 -29.70 -36.39
CA GLN A 141 22.15 -29.61 -36.70
C GLN A 141 22.41 -29.78 -38.20
#